data_6393a26cba828c6772bb5673c34a3d5e
#
_entry.id   6393a26cba828c6772bb5673c34a3d5e
#
_cell.length_a   1.000
_cell.length_b   1.000
_cell.length_c   1.000
_cell.angle_alpha   90.00
_cell.angle_beta   90.00
_cell.angle_gamma   90.00
#
_symmetry.space_group_name_H-M   'P 1'
#
loop_
_entity.id
_entity.type
_entity.pdbx_description
1 polymer ?
#
loop_
_entity_poly.entity_id
_entity_poly.type
_entity_poly.pdbx_seq_one_letter_code
_entity_poly.pdbx_strand_id
1 'polypeptide(L)'
;MRATKERAALIVAFFLATWPCPAPAQTALTSEQQQQPTFTSGELVSAGQQFFGTISRGLATLIEKGIGQWGLPNGYVLGEEAGGAFFGGLRYGEGMLYTKNAGDLKVFWQGPSLGWDFGGDGARTMMLVYSLPATQAIYQRFGGIGGSAYFVGGFGMTALTANTANNNIVLVPIRSGVGLRLGANVGYLKFTPEATWNPF
;
A
#
# COMPACT_ATOMS: atom_id res chain seq x y z
N MET A 1 -73.28 60.95 40.13
CA MET A 1 -72.10 60.53 40.93
C MET A 1 -71.35 59.40 40.22
N ARG A 2 -70.06 59.56 40.16
CA ARG A 2 -69.01 58.61 39.68
C ARG A 2 -68.88 58.46 38.18
N ALA A 3 -67.88 59.13 37.71
CA ALA A 3 -67.17 58.98 36.42
C ALA A 3 -66.39 57.71 36.34
N THR A 4 -66.47 57.06 35.23
CA THR A 4 -65.45 56.00 34.87
C THR A 4 -64.71 56.47 33.64
N LYS A 5 -63.39 56.66 33.84
CA LYS A 5 -62.42 57.03 32.81
C LYS A 5 -62.13 55.82 31.93
N GLU A 6 -62.45 55.94 30.65
CA GLU A 6 -61.90 55.01 29.65
C GLU A 6 -60.44 55.35 29.35
N ARG A 7 -59.58 54.39 29.52
CA ARG A 7 -58.15 54.46 29.10
C ARG A 7 -58.01 53.81 27.74
N ALA A 8 -57.82 54.63 26.74
CA ALA A 8 -57.42 54.16 25.43
C ALA A 8 -55.97 53.57 25.49
N ALA A 9 -55.82 52.30 25.19
CA ALA A 9 -54.53 51.66 25.05
C ALA A 9 -54.10 51.77 23.58
N LEU A 10 -53.01 52.50 23.36
CA LEU A 10 -52.37 52.64 22.06
C LEU A 10 -51.48 51.40 21.81
N ILE A 11 -51.90 50.54 20.89
CA ILE A 11 -51.09 49.39 20.47
C ILE A 11 -50.14 49.88 19.38
N VAL A 12 -48.88 50.04 19.72
CA VAL A 12 -47.74 50.26 18.75
C VAL A 12 -47.35 48.94 18.18
N ALA A 13 -47.78 48.65 16.95
CA ALA A 13 -47.30 47.46 16.21
C ALA A 13 -45.85 47.68 15.72
N PHE A 14 -44.93 46.99 16.35
CA PHE A 14 -43.54 46.96 15.94
C PHE A 14 -43.38 45.95 14.77
N PHE A 15 -43.28 46.45 13.54
CA PHE A 15 -42.94 45.64 12.37
C PHE A 15 -41.46 45.31 12.42
N LEU A 16 -41.11 44.10 12.87
CA LEU A 16 -39.79 43.53 12.71
C LEU A 16 -39.60 43.08 11.26
N ALA A 17 -38.94 43.91 10.48
CA ALA A 17 -38.49 43.52 9.15
C ALA A 17 -37.37 42.48 9.29
N THR A 18 -37.69 41.20 9.09
CA THR A 18 -36.67 40.12 8.96
C THR A 18 -36.05 40.21 7.59
N TRP A 19 -34.84 40.78 7.50
CA TRP A 19 -34.03 40.65 6.31
C TRP A 19 -33.56 39.17 6.18
N PRO A 20 -33.74 38.54 5.00
CA PRO A 20 -33.18 37.23 4.77
C PRO A 20 -31.65 37.35 4.71
N CYS A 21 -30.98 36.79 5.70
CA CYS A 21 -29.53 36.61 5.68
C CYS A 21 -29.21 35.59 4.57
N PRO A 22 -28.40 35.93 3.56
CA PRO A 22 -27.99 34.95 2.58
C PRO A 22 -27.16 33.87 3.31
N ALA A 23 -27.66 32.64 3.34
CA ALA A 23 -26.91 31.50 3.82
C ALA A 23 -25.63 31.37 2.97
N PRO A 24 -24.44 31.20 3.60
CA PRO A 24 -23.24 30.92 2.85
C PRO A 24 -23.48 29.62 2.08
N ALA A 25 -23.38 29.67 0.75
CA ALA A 25 -23.35 28.50 -0.07
C ALA A 25 -22.17 27.66 0.44
N GLN A 26 -22.45 26.58 1.15
CA GLN A 26 -21.49 25.54 1.42
C GLN A 26 -21.13 24.95 0.06
N THR A 27 -20.03 25.42 -0.51
CA THR A 27 -19.34 24.72 -1.58
C THR A 27 -19.02 23.34 -0.99
N ALA A 28 -19.81 22.35 -1.35
CA ALA A 28 -19.48 20.96 -1.10
C ALA A 28 -18.13 20.76 -1.79
N LEU A 29 -17.06 20.78 -0.99
CA LEU A 29 -15.77 20.22 -1.40
C LEU A 29 -16.07 18.74 -1.62
N THR A 30 -16.45 18.41 -2.85
CA THR A 30 -16.38 17.04 -3.34
C THR A 30 -14.94 16.64 -3.10
N SER A 31 -14.73 15.81 -2.08
CA SER A 31 -13.49 15.10 -1.90
C SER A 31 -13.38 14.18 -3.11
N GLU A 32 -12.90 14.70 -4.23
CA GLU A 32 -12.24 13.88 -5.22
C GLU A 32 -11.07 13.28 -4.45
N GLN A 33 -11.30 12.09 -3.91
CA GLN A 33 -10.23 11.20 -3.53
C GLN A 33 -9.38 11.09 -4.79
N GLN A 34 -8.25 11.79 -4.81
CA GLN A 34 -7.25 11.67 -5.85
C GLN A 34 -6.89 10.20 -5.90
N GLN A 35 -7.58 9.47 -6.77
CA GLN A 35 -7.24 8.10 -7.08
C GLN A 35 -5.82 8.13 -7.62
N GLN A 36 -4.88 7.71 -6.81
CA GLN A 36 -3.50 7.61 -7.24
C GLN A 36 -3.45 6.71 -8.47
N PRO A 37 -2.73 7.10 -9.52
CA PRO A 37 -2.64 6.30 -10.73
C PRO A 37 -2.08 4.93 -10.40
N THR A 38 -2.76 3.89 -10.87
CA THR A 38 -2.45 2.49 -10.61
C THR A 38 -1.88 1.81 -11.84
N PHE A 39 -1.19 0.69 -11.66
CA PHE A 39 -0.68 -0.15 -12.72
C PHE A 39 -1.71 -1.22 -13.10
N THR A 40 -1.89 -1.43 -14.40
CA THR A 40 -2.75 -2.49 -14.93
C THR A 40 -2.06 -3.86 -14.81
N SER A 41 -2.86 -4.94 -14.87
CA SER A 41 -2.33 -6.31 -14.89
C SER A 41 -1.32 -6.52 -16.02
N GLY A 42 -1.63 -6.04 -17.23
CA GLY A 42 -0.75 -6.16 -18.39
C GLY A 42 0.61 -5.48 -18.21
N GLU A 43 0.64 -4.27 -17.64
CA GLU A 43 1.89 -3.56 -17.32
C GLU A 43 2.75 -4.34 -16.33
N LEU A 44 2.13 -4.86 -15.26
CA LEU A 44 2.83 -5.62 -14.23
C LEU A 44 3.35 -6.95 -14.73
N VAL A 45 2.55 -7.67 -15.52
CA VAL A 45 2.97 -8.93 -16.14
C VAL A 45 4.15 -8.70 -17.08
N SER A 46 4.08 -7.65 -17.92
CA SER A 46 5.17 -7.30 -18.85
C SER A 46 6.45 -6.93 -18.11
N ALA A 47 6.36 -6.08 -17.08
CA ALA A 47 7.50 -5.68 -16.25
C ALA A 47 8.11 -6.89 -15.54
N GLY A 48 7.28 -7.77 -14.97
CA GLY A 48 7.74 -8.98 -14.31
C GLY A 48 8.40 -9.97 -15.27
N GLN A 49 7.81 -10.24 -16.44
CA GLN A 49 8.37 -11.13 -17.44
C GLN A 49 9.74 -10.62 -17.95
N GLN A 50 9.86 -9.34 -18.20
CA GLN A 50 11.12 -8.72 -18.59
C GLN A 50 12.16 -8.85 -17.50
N PHE A 51 11.79 -8.60 -16.25
CA PHE A 51 12.69 -8.67 -15.11
C PHE A 51 13.14 -10.10 -14.80
N PHE A 52 12.23 -11.07 -14.76
CA PHE A 52 12.58 -12.47 -14.50
C PHE A 52 13.22 -13.17 -15.72
N GLY A 53 13.15 -12.58 -16.90
CA GLY A 53 13.72 -13.15 -18.14
C GLY A 53 12.95 -14.37 -18.64
N THR A 54 11.75 -14.60 -18.19
CA THR A 54 10.92 -15.75 -18.60
C THR A 54 9.46 -15.36 -18.76
N ILE A 55 8.80 -15.92 -19.79
CA ILE A 55 7.34 -15.87 -19.91
C ILE A 55 6.76 -16.96 -19.03
N SER A 56 6.36 -16.61 -17.81
CA SER A 56 5.81 -17.56 -16.85
C SER A 56 4.33 -17.34 -16.60
N ARG A 57 3.54 -18.41 -16.84
CA ARG A 57 2.13 -18.41 -16.43
C ARG A 57 1.97 -18.30 -14.91
N GLY A 58 2.89 -18.89 -14.14
CA GLY A 58 2.87 -18.82 -12.69
C GLY A 58 2.97 -17.38 -12.17
N LEU A 59 3.87 -16.60 -12.76
CA LEU A 59 4.00 -15.17 -12.42
C LEU A 59 2.70 -14.39 -12.73
N ALA A 60 2.16 -14.55 -13.93
CA ALA A 60 0.92 -13.89 -14.33
C ALA A 60 -0.24 -14.26 -13.39
N THR A 61 -0.39 -15.54 -13.08
CA THR A 61 -1.43 -16.03 -12.14
C THR A 61 -1.30 -15.40 -10.75
N LEU A 62 -0.08 -15.24 -10.24
CA LEU A 62 0.13 -14.61 -8.92
C LEU A 62 -0.15 -13.11 -8.95
N ILE A 63 0.23 -12.40 -10.02
CA ILE A 63 -0.09 -10.98 -10.21
C ILE A 63 -1.61 -10.80 -10.27
N GLU A 64 -2.32 -11.59 -11.09
CA GLU A 64 -3.78 -11.56 -11.20
C GLU A 64 -4.46 -11.87 -9.86
N LYS A 65 -3.93 -12.83 -9.12
CA LYS A 65 -4.43 -13.17 -7.79
C LYS A 65 -4.24 -12.01 -6.80
N GLY A 66 -3.08 -11.35 -6.82
CA GLY A 66 -2.83 -10.15 -6.02
C GLY A 66 -3.81 -9.02 -6.37
N ILE A 67 -4.03 -8.77 -7.66
CA ILE A 67 -4.98 -7.77 -8.14
C ILE A 67 -6.41 -8.13 -7.74
N GLY A 68 -6.81 -9.40 -7.86
CA GLY A 68 -8.14 -9.85 -7.45
C GLY A 68 -8.41 -9.70 -5.95
N GLN A 69 -7.36 -9.73 -5.13
CA GLN A 69 -7.48 -9.68 -3.67
C GLN A 69 -7.35 -8.25 -3.10
N TRP A 70 -6.47 -7.42 -3.68
CA TRP A 70 -6.17 -6.07 -3.16
C TRP A 70 -6.42 -4.94 -4.17
N GLY A 71 -6.92 -5.24 -5.36
CA GLY A 71 -7.14 -4.26 -6.42
C GLY A 71 -5.86 -3.98 -7.22
N LEU A 72 -5.85 -2.87 -7.96
CA LEU A 72 -4.69 -2.45 -8.75
C LEU A 72 -3.65 -1.77 -7.85
N PRO A 73 -2.38 -2.18 -7.90
CA PRO A 73 -1.33 -1.55 -7.11
C PRO A 73 -0.97 -0.18 -7.67
N ASN A 74 -0.56 0.74 -6.79
CA ASN A 74 -0.08 2.07 -7.17
C ASN A 74 1.45 2.18 -7.21
N GLY A 75 2.14 1.08 -6.86
CA GLY A 75 3.57 0.93 -7.02
C GLY A 75 3.97 -0.53 -7.16
N TYR A 76 5.18 -0.78 -7.64
CA TYR A 76 5.81 -2.08 -7.58
C TYR A 76 7.33 -1.95 -7.40
N VAL A 77 7.94 -2.94 -6.76
CA VAL A 77 9.39 -3.02 -6.58
C VAL A 77 9.93 -4.17 -7.42
N LEU A 78 11.03 -3.94 -8.13
CA LEU A 78 11.83 -4.99 -8.77
C LEU A 78 13.22 -4.99 -8.15
N GLY A 79 13.72 -6.15 -7.76
CA GLY A 79 15.03 -6.25 -7.15
C GLY A 79 15.45 -7.67 -6.81
N GLU A 80 16.60 -7.79 -6.21
CA GLU A 80 17.23 -9.06 -5.90
C GLU A 80 17.38 -9.21 -4.38
N GLU A 81 17.19 -10.44 -3.90
CA GLU A 81 17.38 -10.80 -2.49
C GLU A 81 18.51 -11.80 -2.35
N ALA A 82 19.37 -11.59 -1.38
CA ALA A 82 20.32 -12.58 -0.89
C ALA A 82 19.95 -12.97 0.54
N GLY A 83 20.02 -14.26 0.86
CA GLY A 83 19.68 -14.74 2.19
C GLY A 83 20.10 -16.20 2.38
N GLY A 84 20.00 -16.67 3.60
CA GLY A 84 20.25 -18.06 3.93
C GLY A 84 20.97 -18.26 5.25
N ALA A 85 21.33 -19.52 5.52
CA ALA A 85 22.02 -19.91 6.76
C ALA A 85 23.37 -19.21 6.95
N PHE A 86 24.06 -18.86 5.85
CA PHE A 86 25.32 -18.12 5.90
C PHE A 86 25.17 -16.71 6.49
N PHE A 87 24.00 -16.12 6.39
CA PHE A 87 23.69 -14.78 6.92
C PHE A 87 22.93 -14.85 8.24
N GLY A 88 23.07 -15.94 8.99
CA GLY A 88 22.43 -16.06 10.30
C GLY A 88 20.89 -16.11 10.27
N GLY A 89 20.32 -16.64 9.17
CA GLY A 89 18.86 -16.67 9.02
C GLY A 89 18.27 -15.31 8.64
N LEU A 90 19.04 -14.42 8.06
CA LEU A 90 18.61 -13.12 7.56
C LEU A 90 18.57 -13.10 6.04
N ARG A 91 17.75 -12.20 5.48
CA ARG A 91 17.74 -11.86 4.07
C ARG A 91 17.93 -10.36 3.91
N TYR A 92 18.61 -10.01 2.86
CA TYR A 92 18.85 -8.65 2.43
C TYR A 92 18.50 -8.52 0.96
N GLY A 93 17.91 -7.42 0.58
CA GLY A 93 17.60 -7.15 -0.81
C GLY A 93 17.75 -5.69 -1.15
N GLU A 94 17.92 -5.42 -2.43
CA GLU A 94 17.90 -4.08 -2.99
C GLU A 94 17.14 -4.07 -4.31
N GLY A 95 16.59 -2.93 -4.67
CA GLY A 95 15.84 -2.77 -5.89
C GLY A 95 15.34 -1.35 -6.12
N MET A 96 14.46 -1.24 -7.12
CA MET A 96 13.81 0.01 -7.47
C MET A 96 12.31 -0.09 -7.24
N LEU A 97 11.75 0.87 -6.52
CA LEU A 97 10.33 1.13 -6.45
C LEU A 97 9.92 2.00 -7.63
N TYR A 98 8.97 1.53 -8.40
CA TYR A 98 8.38 2.23 -9.54
C TYR A 98 7.00 2.76 -9.16
N THR A 99 6.73 4.04 -9.47
CA THR A 99 5.41 4.66 -9.31
C THR A 99 5.05 5.47 -10.55
N LYS A 100 3.76 5.63 -10.86
CA LYS A 100 3.34 6.35 -12.08
C LYS A 100 3.52 7.87 -12.02
N ASN A 101 3.51 8.46 -10.84
CA ASN A 101 3.45 9.91 -10.68
C ASN A 101 4.52 10.50 -9.76
N ALA A 102 5.29 9.67 -9.06
CA ALA A 102 6.27 10.15 -8.09
C ALA A 102 7.72 9.74 -8.43
N GLY A 103 7.93 9.16 -9.63
CA GLY A 103 9.23 8.70 -10.09
C GLY A 103 9.68 7.38 -9.46
N ASP A 104 10.93 7.02 -9.73
CA ASP A 104 11.54 5.79 -9.27
C ASP A 104 12.40 6.06 -8.04
N LEU A 105 12.40 5.13 -7.08
CA LEU A 105 13.13 5.26 -5.82
C LEU A 105 13.92 4.01 -5.52
N LYS A 106 15.23 4.15 -5.27
CA LYS A 106 16.06 3.02 -4.81
C LYS A 106 15.66 2.66 -3.38
N VAL A 107 15.45 1.36 -3.15
CA VAL A 107 15.02 0.82 -1.87
C VAL A 107 15.88 -0.37 -1.47
N PHE A 108 16.09 -0.51 -0.18
CA PHE A 108 16.73 -1.67 0.43
C PHE A 108 15.76 -2.28 1.42
N TRP A 109 15.81 -3.61 1.55
CA TRP A 109 14.99 -4.30 2.55
C TRP A 109 15.73 -5.43 3.22
N GLN A 110 15.35 -5.69 4.44
CA GLN A 110 15.88 -6.76 5.26
C GLN A 110 14.79 -7.39 6.12
N GLY A 111 15.03 -8.64 6.49
CA GLY A 111 14.11 -9.39 7.34
C GLY A 111 14.66 -10.78 7.69
N PRO A 112 13.98 -11.53 8.55
CA PRO A 112 14.33 -12.90 8.83
C PRO A 112 14.11 -13.78 7.60
N SER A 113 15.01 -14.74 7.40
CA SER A 113 14.91 -15.81 6.40
C SER A 113 14.74 -17.14 7.14
N LEU A 114 13.60 -17.77 6.99
CA LEU A 114 13.40 -19.14 7.44
C LEU A 114 13.46 -20.05 6.22
N GLY A 115 14.62 -20.65 5.99
CA GLY A 115 14.81 -21.60 4.90
C GLY A 115 16.26 -21.64 4.42
N TRP A 116 16.65 -22.78 3.87
CA TRP A 116 17.94 -23.01 3.27
C TRP A 116 17.82 -22.74 1.76
N ASP A 117 17.87 -21.48 1.36
CA ASP A 117 18.06 -21.17 -0.04
C ASP A 117 19.55 -21.32 -0.35
N PHE A 118 19.94 -22.51 -0.77
CA PHE A 118 21.25 -22.76 -1.35
C PHE A 118 21.23 -22.38 -2.83
N GLY A 119 21.38 -21.11 -3.11
CA GLY A 119 21.66 -20.61 -4.44
C GLY A 119 22.58 -19.42 -4.26
N GLY A 120 23.82 -19.52 -4.76
CA GLY A 120 24.78 -18.41 -4.76
C GLY A 120 24.33 -17.24 -5.64
N ASP A 121 23.24 -17.41 -6.37
CA ASP A 121 22.61 -16.39 -7.19
C ASP A 121 21.40 -15.83 -6.44
N GLY A 122 21.38 -14.52 -6.22
CA GLY A 122 20.29 -13.83 -5.55
C GLY A 122 18.92 -14.15 -6.16
N ALA A 123 17.92 -14.37 -5.32
CA ALA A 123 16.55 -14.60 -5.79
C ALA A 123 15.96 -13.29 -6.31
N ARG A 124 15.49 -13.30 -7.56
CA ARG A 124 14.75 -12.15 -8.10
C ARG A 124 13.39 -12.05 -7.43
N THR A 125 13.04 -10.83 -7.06
CA THR A 125 11.81 -10.53 -6.33
C THR A 125 11.09 -9.36 -6.98
N MET A 126 9.79 -9.55 -7.25
CA MET A 126 8.86 -8.47 -7.59
C MET A 126 7.92 -8.30 -6.41
N MET A 127 7.67 -7.05 -5.99
CA MET A 127 6.71 -6.78 -4.91
C MET A 127 5.65 -5.80 -5.41
N LEU A 128 4.39 -6.18 -5.34
CA LEU A 128 3.27 -5.27 -5.62
C LEU A 128 3.02 -4.41 -4.38
N VAL A 129 2.80 -3.11 -4.58
CA VAL A 129 2.59 -2.14 -3.48
C VAL A 129 1.23 -1.47 -3.65
N TYR A 130 0.42 -1.56 -2.60
CA TYR A 130 -0.94 -1.03 -2.59
C TYR A 130 -1.09 0.07 -1.55
N SER A 131 -1.88 1.07 -1.87
CA SER A 131 -2.19 2.19 -0.96
C SER A 131 -0.96 2.95 -0.45
N LEU A 132 0.09 3.06 -1.28
CA LEU A 132 1.28 3.83 -0.96
C LEU A 132 0.97 5.32 -1.12
N PRO A 133 0.93 6.12 -0.04
CA PRO A 133 0.53 7.53 -0.12
C PRO A 133 1.61 8.44 -0.72
N ALA A 134 2.88 8.09 -0.50
CA ALA A 134 4.06 8.76 -1.01
C ALA A 134 5.22 7.75 -1.10
N THR A 135 6.20 7.97 -1.98
CA THR A 135 7.31 7.04 -2.17
C THR A 135 8.08 6.75 -0.89
N GLN A 136 8.33 7.77 -0.06
CA GLN A 136 9.04 7.64 1.22
C GLN A 136 8.27 6.85 2.28
N ALA A 137 6.95 6.71 2.13
CA ALA A 137 6.14 5.92 3.05
C ALA A 137 6.44 4.41 2.96
N ILE A 138 7.21 3.97 1.96
CA ILE A 138 7.71 2.59 1.88
C ILE A 138 8.72 2.28 3.00
N TYR A 139 9.45 3.27 3.52
CA TYR A 139 10.50 3.08 4.52
C TYR A 139 9.94 2.81 5.91
N GLN A 140 9.44 1.60 6.11
CA GLN A 140 8.86 1.14 7.37
C GLN A 140 8.92 -0.38 7.49
N ARG A 141 8.31 -0.89 8.55
CA ARG A 141 8.24 -2.32 8.83
C ARG A 141 6.90 -2.88 8.37
N PHE A 142 6.97 -3.99 7.63
CA PHE A 142 5.82 -4.72 7.15
C PHE A 142 5.74 -6.06 7.86
N GLY A 143 4.59 -6.37 8.46
CA GLY A 143 4.30 -7.65 9.10
C GLY A 143 3.41 -8.54 8.23
N GLY A 144 3.56 -9.86 8.35
CA GLY A 144 2.77 -10.82 7.58
C GLY A 144 1.30 -10.85 7.94
N ILE A 145 0.46 -10.95 6.92
CA ILE A 145 -0.96 -11.27 7.09
C ILE A 145 -1.07 -12.80 7.09
N GLY A 146 -1.57 -13.37 8.19
CA GLY A 146 -1.71 -14.83 8.32
C GLY A 146 -2.52 -15.47 7.19
N GLY A 147 -2.05 -16.61 6.68
CA GLY A 147 -2.77 -17.40 5.67
C GLY A 147 -2.68 -16.89 4.22
N SER A 148 -1.83 -15.92 3.91
CA SER A 148 -1.72 -15.29 2.59
C SER A 148 -0.59 -15.83 1.70
N ALA A 149 -0.12 -17.06 1.92
CA ALA A 149 0.92 -17.65 1.10
C ALA A 149 0.36 -18.46 -0.06
N TYR A 150 0.85 -18.22 -1.29
CA TYR A 150 0.45 -18.94 -2.50
C TYR A 150 1.69 -19.33 -3.30
N PHE A 151 1.62 -20.50 -3.97
CA PHE A 151 2.72 -21.04 -4.79
C PHE A 151 2.16 -21.53 -6.12
N VAL A 152 2.71 -21.03 -7.23
CA VAL A 152 2.33 -21.43 -8.58
C VAL A 152 3.54 -21.37 -9.51
N GLY A 153 3.84 -22.48 -10.20
CA GLY A 153 4.81 -22.50 -11.30
C GLY A 153 6.23 -22.06 -10.94
N GLY A 154 6.70 -22.41 -9.74
CA GLY A 154 8.06 -22.02 -9.28
C GLY A 154 8.14 -20.63 -8.67
N PHE A 155 7.02 -19.94 -8.52
CA PHE A 155 6.91 -18.64 -7.84
C PHE A 155 6.11 -18.77 -6.53
N GLY A 156 6.55 -18.03 -5.52
CA GLY A 156 5.83 -17.89 -4.25
C GLY A 156 5.37 -16.44 -4.02
N MET A 157 4.20 -16.27 -3.45
CA MET A 157 3.61 -14.98 -3.07
C MET A 157 3.18 -15.00 -1.62
N THR A 158 3.44 -13.92 -0.90
CA THR A 158 2.93 -13.66 0.46
C THR A 158 2.42 -12.24 0.54
N ALA A 159 1.53 -11.94 1.49
CA ALA A 159 1.12 -10.57 1.75
C ALA A 159 1.64 -10.08 3.10
N LEU A 160 2.10 -8.85 3.13
CA LEU A 160 2.59 -8.13 4.28
C LEU A 160 1.82 -6.82 4.41
N THR A 161 1.65 -6.32 5.61
CA THR A 161 1.01 -5.03 5.83
C THR A 161 1.81 -4.18 6.81
N ALA A 162 1.76 -2.89 6.59
CA ALA A 162 2.20 -1.90 7.57
C ALA A 162 0.99 -1.05 7.95
N ASN A 163 0.58 -1.16 9.21
CA ASN A 163 -0.47 -0.35 9.79
C ASN A 163 0.15 0.90 10.39
N THR A 164 0.07 2.00 9.68
CA THR A 164 0.30 3.33 10.24
C THR A 164 -1.04 3.95 10.60
N ALA A 165 -1.06 4.89 11.53
CA ALA A 165 -2.29 5.50 12.07
C ALA A 165 -3.28 6.03 11.01
N ASN A 166 -2.83 6.30 9.78
CA ASN A 166 -3.63 6.87 8.71
C ASN A 166 -3.62 6.07 7.39
N ASN A 167 -2.80 5.03 7.23
CA ASN A 167 -2.67 4.29 5.97
C ASN A 167 -2.33 2.82 6.21
N ASN A 168 -3.03 1.98 5.49
CA ASN A 168 -2.81 0.54 5.50
C ASN A 168 -2.11 0.14 4.19
N ILE A 169 -0.77 0.24 4.16
CA ILE A 169 0.01 -0.14 2.98
C ILE A 169 0.11 -1.67 2.96
N VAL A 170 -0.27 -2.27 1.81
CA VAL A 170 -0.10 -3.71 1.58
C VAL A 170 1.04 -3.93 0.60
N LEU A 171 1.94 -4.83 0.97
CA LEU A 171 3.08 -5.26 0.16
C LEU A 171 2.91 -6.74 -0.17
N VAL A 172 3.02 -7.10 -1.44
CA VAL A 172 2.84 -8.48 -1.91
C VAL A 172 4.11 -8.93 -2.65
N PRO A 173 5.12 -9.49 -1.93
CA PRO A 173 6.29 -10.06 -2.55
C PRO A 173 5.96 -11.32 -3.35
N ILE A 174 6.45 -11.35 -4.61
CA ILE A 174 6.44 -12.48 -5.53
C ILE A 174 7.90 -12.84 -5.82
N ARG A 175 8.31 -14.05 -5.48
CA ARG A 175 9.69 -14.53 -5.59
C ARG A 175 9.80 -15.70 -6.55
N SER A 176 10.88 -15.73 -7.34
CA SER A 176 11.25 -16.89 -8.16
C SER A 176 12.09 -17.89 -7.35
N GLY A 177 12.16 -19.14 -7.82
CA GLY A 177 13.05 -20.16 -7.23
C GLY A 177 12.54 -20.77 -5.92
N VAL A 178 11.30 -20.47 -5.52
CA VAL A 178 10.70 -21.09 -4.34
C VAL A 178 10.32 -22.53 -4.69
N GLY A 179 11.25 -23.47 -4.44
CA GLY A 179 10.94 -24.89 -4.43
C GLY A 179 9.86 -25.20 -3.39
N LEU A 180 9.27 -26.39 -3.46
CA LEU A 180 8.19 -26.96 -2.59
C LEU A 180 8.48 -26.96 -1.08
N ARG A 181 9.38 -26.10 -0.61
CA ARG A 181 9.62 -25.94 0.80
C ARG A 181 8.61 -24.92 1.31
N LEU A 182 7.60 -25.44 1.96
CA LEU A 182 6.67 -24.75 2.84
C LEU A 182 7.45 -24.06 3.99
N GLY A 183 8.43 -23.23 3.63
CA GLY A 183 9.05 -22.31 4.56
C GLY A 183 7.92 -21.35 4.93
N ALA A 184 7.49 -21.37 6.17
CA ALA A 184 6.76 -20.27 6.75
C ALA A 184 7.61 -19.03 6.49
N ASN A 185 7.36 -18.35 5.37
CA ASN A 185 7.93 -17.03 5.15
C ASN A 185 7.40 -16.19 6.30
N VAL A 186 8.21 -16.03 7.34
CA VAL A 186 7.91 -15.12 8.40
C VAL A 186 7.73 -13.79 7.72
N GLY A 187 6.50 -13.38 7.68
CA GLY A 187 6.11 -12.17 7.01
C GLY A 187 6.61 -10.97 7.76
N TYR A 188 7.89 -10.65 7.63
CA TYR A 188 8.48 -9.43 8.14
C TYR A 188 9.51 -8.92 7.15
N LEU A 189 9.37 -7.66 6.76
CA LEU A 189 10.35 -6.90 5.99
C LEU A 189 10.44 -5.49 6.54
N LYS A 190 11.65 -4.97 6.66
CA LYS A 190 11.94 -3.58 6.97
C LYS A 190 12.56 -2.94 5.73
N PHE A 191 11.97 -1.87 5.24
CA PHE A 191 12.53 -1.07 4.16
C PHE A 191 13.33 0.11 4.70
N THR A 192 14.45 0.40 4.02
CA THR A 192 15.37 1.48 4.38
C THR A 192 15.88 2.20 3.13
N PRO A 193 16.24 3.50 3.22
CA PRO A 193 16.81 4.26 2.11
C PRO A 193 18.26 3.85 1.79
N GLU A 194 18.93 3.24 2.74
CA GLU A 194 20.31 2.81 2.63
C GLU A 194 20.45 1.35 3.07
N ALA A 195 21.50 0.67 2.58
CA ALA A 195 21.81 -0.68 3.01
C ALA A 195 22.17 -0.69 4.50
N THR A 196 21.51 -1.51 5.29
CA THR A 196 21.78 -1.65 6.73
C THR A 196 21.78 -3.12 7.14
N TRP A 197 22.63 -3.46 8.10
CA TRP A 197 22.73 -4.80 8.65
C TRP A 197 21.75 -5.06 9.80
N ASN A 198 21.00 -4.04 10.23
CA ASN A 198 20.03 -4.17 11.32
C ASN A 198 18.62 -4.43 10.78
N PRO A 199 18.14 -5.69 10.80
CA PRO A 199 16.81 -6.04 10.31
C PRO A 199 15.67 -5.66 11.27
N PHE A 200 15.98 -5.20 12.48
CA PHE A 200 15.00 -4.88 13.53
C PHE A 200 14.85 -3.38 13.81
#